data_529e9e4a29e8806eb1d2a6765a05deb8
#
_entry.id   529e9e4a29e8806eb1d2a6765a05deb8
#
_cell.length_a   1.000
_cell.length_b   1.000
_cell.length_c   1.000
_cell.angle_alpha   90.00
_cell.angle_beta   90.00
_cell.angle_gamma   90.00
#
_symmetry.space_group_name_H-M   'P 1'
#
loop_
_entity.id
_entity.type
_entity.pdbx_description
1 polymer ?
#
loop_
_entity_poly.entity_id
_entity_poly.type
_entity_poly.pdbx_seq_one_letter_code
_entity_poly.pdbx_strand_id
1 'polypeptide(L)'
;CGTVAARMEAKVLSSNPSEVPGELVCRGANVMLGYYKNEEATGQVIDKDGWLHTGDMAIIDSEGHIYIKGRCKNLLLTASGQNIYPEEIESKLNNMPYVSESLVILQQDKLVALVYPDNDDAFAHGLKHADIERAMEENRIELNKQLPAYSQITRCKLYPEEFEKTAKKSIKRFMYQEAKG
;
A
#
# COMPACT_ATOMS: atom_id res chain seq x y z
N CYS A 1 -1.85 1.16 -14.15
CA CYS A 1 -0.53 0.81 -14.75
C CYS A 1 -0.59 0.65 -16.26
N GLY A 2 -1.75 0.56 -16.90
CA GLY A 2 -1.91 0.31 -18.32
C GLY A 2 -2.18 -1.17 -18.63
N THR A 3 -2.08 -1.54 -19.90
CA THR A 3 -2.36 -2.87 -20.41
C THR A 3 -1.11 -3.77 -20.46
N VAL A 4 -1.33 -5.06 -20.60
CA VAL A 4 -0.25 -6.06 -20.69
C VAL A 4 0.57 -5.86 -21.96
N ALA A 5 1.92 -5.88 -21.83
CA ALA A 5 2.81 -5.78 -22.97
C ALA A 5 2.67 -6.97 -23.94
N ALA A 6 3.01 -6.76 -25.23
CA ALA A 6 2.99 -7.83 -26.22
C ALA A 6 3.87 -9.02 -25.78
N ARG A 7 3.44 -10.24 -26.05
CA ARG A 7 4.08 -11.52 -25.67
C ARG A 7 4.12 -11.78 -24.15
N MET A 8 3.33 -11.02 -23.38
CA MET A 8 3.13 -11.25 -21.97
C MET A 8 1.68 -11.64 -21.71
N GLU A 9 1.49 -12.41 -20.66
CA GLU A 9 0.17 -12.73 -20.10
C GLU A 9 0.13 -12.21 -18.67
N ALA A 10 -1.00 -11.69 -18.25
CA ALA A 10 -1.25 -11.34 -16.87
C ALA A 10 -2.69 -11.69 -16.50
N LYS A 11 -2.88 -12.11 -15.27
CA LYS A 11 -4.19 -12.33 -14.69
C LYS A 11 -4.20 -11.97 -13.21
N VAL A 12 -5.37 -11.70 -12.69
CA VAL A 12 -5.60 -11.49 -11.26
C VAL A 12 -6.27 -12.74 -10.69
N LEU A 13 -5.71 -13.28 -9.62
CA LEU A 13 -6.26 -14.46 -8.93
C LEU A 13 -7.43 -14.03 -8.03
N SER A 14 -8.59 -13.86 -8.66
CA SER A 14 -9.82 -13.41 -8.02
C SER A 14 -11.03 -14.06 -8.68
N SER A 15 -12.12 -14.21 -7.93
CA SER A 15 -13.41 -14.68 -8.46
C SER A 15 -14.07 -13.67 -9.42
N ASN A 16 -13.78 -12.38 -9.24
CA ASN A 16 -14.22 -11.30 -10.12
C ASN A 16 -13.07 -10.28 -10.26
N PRO A 17 -12.14 -10.50 -11.22
CA PRO A 17 -10.93 -9.69 -11.36
C PRO A 17 -11.15 -8.21 -11.63
N SER A 18 -12.32 -7.80 -12.10
CA SER A 18 -12.66 -6.40 -12.38
C SER A 18 -13.13 -5.62 -11.14
N GLU A 19 -13.63 -6.32 -10.13
CA GLU A 19 -14.22 -5.68 -8.94
C GLU A 19 -13.53 -6.09 -7.64
N VAL A 20 -13.11 -7.36 -7.57
CA VAL A 20 -12.50 -7.93 -6.36
C VAL A 20 -10.99 -8.06 -6.58
N PRO A 21 -10.16 -7.30 -5.86
CA PRO A 21 -8.72 -7.42 -5.96
C PRO A 21 -8.21 -8.82 -5.62
N GLY A 22 -7.24 -9.28 -6.39
CA GLY A 22 -6.51 -10.52 -6.16
C GLY A 22 -5.05 -10.36 -6.49
N GLU A 23 -4.24 -11.39 -6.23
CA GLU A 23 -2.83 -11.34 -6.58
C GLU A 23 -2.66 -11.27 -8.10
N LEU A 24 -1.86 -10.31 -8.56
CA LEU A 24 -1.43 -10.21 -9.95
C LEU A 24 -0.36 -11.27 -10.21
N VAL A 25 -0.60 -12.12 -11.20
CA VAL A 25 0.41 -13.05 -11.71
C VAL A 25 0.66 -12.79 -13.17
N CYS A 26 1.91 -12.97 -13.60
CA CYS A 26 2.30 -12.75 -14.99
C CYS A 26 3.16 -13.90 -15.53
N ARG A 27 3.10 -14.08 -16.85
CA ARG A 27 3.87 -15.08 -17.57
C ARG A 27 4.34 -14.52 -18.92
N GLY A 28 5.54 -14.89 -19.34
CA GLY A 28 6.08 -14.48 -20.64
C GLY A 28 7.60 -14.49 -20.70
N ALA A 29 8.13 -14.12 -21.85
CA ALA A 29 9.57 -14.22 -22.14
C ALA A 29 10.46 -13.30 -21.29
N ASN A 30 9.89 -12.30 -20.62
CA ASN A 30 10.61 -11.37 -19.74
C ASN A 30 10.57 -11.80 -18.26
N VAL A 31 9.84 -12.87 -17.92
CA VAL A 31 9.89 -13.44 -16.58
C VAL A 31 11.24 -14.12 -16.38
N MET A 32 11.84 -13.89 -15.21
CA MET A 32 13.12 -14.52 -14.86
C MET A 32 13.03 -16.05 -14.90
N LEU A 33 14.16 -16.72 -15.19
CA LEU A 33 14.24 -18.18 -15.09
C LEU A 33 14.21 -18.67 -13.63
N GLY A 34 14.60 -17.82 -12.68
CA GLY A 34 14.64 -18.12 -11.25
C GLY A 34 15.69 -17.30 -10.53
N TYR A 35 15.78 -17.48 -9.22
CA TYR A 35 16.85 -16.94 -8.39
C TYR A 35 18.11 -17.80 -8.54
N TYR A 36 19.26 -17.16 -8.74
CA TYR A 36 20.53 -17.85 -8.94
C TYR A 36 20.87 -18.76 -7.73
N LYS A 37 21.06 -20.05 -8.02
CA LYS A 37 21.35 -21.12 -7.04
C LYS A 37 20.37 -21.14 -5.85
N ASN A 38 19.11 -20.77 -6.05
CA ASN A 38 18.09 -20.80 -5.01
C ASN A 38 16.74 -21.29 -5.59
N GLU A 39 16.66 -22.62 -5.75
CA GLU A 39 15.47 -23.28 -6.29
C GLU A 39 14.26 -23.14 -5.37
N GLU A 40 14.48 -23.16 -4.05
CA GLU A 40 13.43 -23.00 -3.06
C GLU A 40 12.73 -21.64 -3.21
N ALA A 41 13.51 -20.55 -3.21
CA ALA A 41 12.97 -19.21 -3.41
C ALA A 41 12.34 -19.04 -4.80
N THR A 42 12.86 -19.73 -5.81
CA THR A 42 12.27 -19.73 -7.16
C THR A 42 10.90 -20.39 -7.15
N GLY A 43 10.77 -21.55 -6.55
CA GLY A 43 9.49 -22.29 -6.44
C GLY A 43 8.44 -21.60 -5.57
N GLN A 44 8.85 -20.66 -4.69
CA GLN A 44 7.91 -19.83 -3.94
C GLN A 44 7.26 -18.70 -4.77
N VAL A 45 7.88 -18.30 -5.87
CA VAL A 45 7.42 -17.16 -6.68
C VAL A 45 7.06 -17.54 -8.12
N ILE A 46 7.55 -18.66 -8.65
CA ILE A 46 7.18 -19.17 -9.98
C ILE A 46 6.52 -20.52 -9.79
N ASP A 47 5.24 -20.62 -10.18
CA ASP A 47 4.52 -21.86 -10.09
C ASP A 47 4.91 -22.85 -11.22
N LYS A 48 4.39 -24.10 -11.12
CA LYS A 48 4.68 -25.17 -12.08
C LYS A 48 4.20 -24.89 -13.52
N ASP A 49 3.27 -23.93 -13.69
CA ASP A 49 2.71 -23.52 -14.98
C ASP A 49 3.44 -22.28 -15.55
N GLY A 50 4.50 -21.84 -14.86
CA GLY A 50 5.36 -20.72 -15.26
C GLY A 50 4.78 -19.34 -14.94
N TRP A 51 3.80 -19.24 -14.07
CA TRP A 51 3.30 -17.95 -13.60
C TRP A 51 4.17 -17.41 -12.47
N LEU A 52 4.63 -16.18 -12.64
CA LEU A 52 5.32 -15.42 -11.60
C LEU A 52 4.27 -14.75 -10.70
N HIS A 53 4.28 -15.09 -9.43
CA HIS A 53 3.54 -14.42 -8.37
C HIS A 53 4.23 -13.12 -8.01
N THR A 54 3.62 -11.97 -8.36
CA THR A 54 4.27 -10.67 -8.19
C THR A 54 4.26 -10.18 -6.74
N GLY A 55 3.35 -10.73 -5.93
CA GLY A 55 3.08 -10.26 -4.57
C GLY A 55 2.34 -8.92 -4.54
N ASP A 56 1.82 -8.46 -5.68
CA ASP A 56 1.01 -7.25 -5.79
C ASP A 56 -0.48 -7.61 -5.91
N MET A 57 -1.32 -6.90 -5.17
CA MET A 57 -2.78 -6.96 -5.31
C MET A 57 -3.24 -6.02 -6.42
N ALA A 58 -4.10 -6.49 -7.31
CA ALA A 58 -4.59 -5.72 -8.44
C ALA A 58 -6.02 -6.05 -8.82
N ILE A 59 -6.62 -5.20 -9.65
CA ILE A 59 -7.80 -5.50 -10.47
C ILE A 59 -7.43 -5.32 -11.94
N ILE A 60 -8.18 -6.00 -12.83
CA ILE A 60 -8.09 -5.80 -14.29
C ILE A 60 -9.49 -5.46 -14.78
N ASP A 61 -9.65 -4.31 -15.42
CA ASP A 61 -10.94 -3.90 -15.98
C ASP A 61 -11.28 -4.64 -17.30
N SER A 62 -12.46 -4.38 -17.83
CA SER A 62 -12.96 -4.98 -19.07
C SER A 62 -12.14 -4.60 -20.31
N GLU A 63 -11.35 -3.55 -20.25
CA GLU A 63 -10.46 -3.09 -21.32
C GLU A 63 -9.03 -3.65 -21.17
N GLY A 64 -8.78 -4.43 -20.12
CA GLY A 64 -7.50 -5.04 -19.81
C GLY A 64 -6.49 -4.12 -19.11
N HIS A 65 -6.94 -2.98 -18.56
CA HIS A 65 -6.07 -2.13 -17.75
C HIS A 65 -5.89 -2.70 -16.35
N ILE A 66 -4.64 -2.72 -15.91
CA ILE A 66 -4.26 -3.21 -14.59
C ILE A 66 -4.13 -2.04 -13.63
N TYR A 67 -4.79 -2.15 -12.47
CA TYR A 67 -4.73 -1.19 -11.37
C TYR A 67 -4.19 -1.86 -10.13
N ILE A 68 -2.97 -1.48 -9.73
CA ILE A 68 -2.34 -1.99 -8.50
C ILE A 68 -3.01 -1.34 -7.30
N LYS A 69 -3.37 -2.16 -6.32
CA LYS A 69 -4.00 -1.76 -5.06
C LYS A 69 -3.01 -1.69 -3.89
N GLY A 70 -2.00 -2.53 -3.90
CA GLY A 70 -0.99 -2.62 -2.85
C GLY A 70 -0.22 -3.92 -2.89
N ARG A 71 0.48 -4.24 -1.81
CA ARG A 71 1.23 -5.49 -1.67
C ARG A 71 0.42 -6.53 -0.91
N CYS A 72 0.42 -7.78 -1.36
CA CYS A 72 -0.26 -8.89 -0.68
C CYS A 72 0.12 -8.98 0.81
N LYS A 73 1.42 -8.85 1.12
CA LYS A 73 1.94 -8.93 2.49
C LYS A 73 1.60 -7.74 3.40
N ASN A 74 1.19 -6.62 2.81
CA ASN A 74 0.86 -5.39 3.57
C ASN A 74 -0.65 -5.25 3.78
N LEU A 75 -1.44 -6.17 3.23
CA LEU A 75 -2.88 -6.19 3.40
C LEU A 75 -3.24 -6.21 4.88
N LEU A 76 -4.09 -5.30 5.30
CA LEU A 76 -4.62 -5.26 6.65
C LEU A 76 -6.02 -5.88 6.65
N LEU A 77 -6.23 -6.84 7.53
CA LEU A 77 -7.53 -7.50 7.71
C LEU A 77 -8.19 -6.92 8.97
N THR A 78 -9.35 -6.28 8.79
CA THR A 78 -10.14 -5.78 9.93
C THR A 78 -10.85 -6.92 10.65
N ALA A 79 -11.30 -6.70 11.88
CA ALA A 79 -12.11 -7.66 12.64
C ALA A 79 -13.42 -8.05 11.92
N SER A 80 -13.94 -7.18 11.04
CA SER A 80 -15.12 -7.47 10.22
C SER A 80 -14.81 -8.26 8.94
N GLY A 81 -13.54 -8.69 8.73
CA GLY A 81 -13.12 -9.45 7.56
C GLY A 81 -12.91 -8.61 6.28
N GLN A 82 -12.87 -7.29 6.40
CA GLN A 82 -12.61 -6.40 5.26
C GLN A 82 -11.12 -6.28 4.97
N ASN A 83 -10.76 -6.39 3.70
CA ASN A 83 -9.41 -6.15 3.21
C ASN A 83 -9.15 -4.66 3.05
N ILE A 84 -8.13 -4.15 3.73
CA ILE A 84 -7.66 -2.77 3.60
C ILE A 84 -6.32 -2.77 2.88
N TYR A 85 -6.20 -1.90 1.88
CA TYR A 85 -4.98 -1.66 1.11
C TYR A 85 -4.33 -0.37 1.62
N PRO A 86 -3.40 -0.44 2.58
CA PRO A 86 -2.86 0.75 3.22
C PRO A 86 -2.18 1.70 2.23
N GLU A 87 -1.56 1.17 1.18
CA GLU A 87 -0.88 1.97 0.17
C GLU A 87 -1.83 2.89 -0.61
N GLU A 88 -3.09 2.49 -0.83
CA GLU A 88 -4.09 3.37 -1.47
C GLU A 88 -4.42 4.58 -0.58
N ILE A 89 -4.54 4.36 0.72
CA ILE A 89 -4.83 5.40 1.70
C ILE A 89 -3.63 6.34 1.84
N GLU A 90 -2.44 5.76 1.99
CA GLU A 90 -1.17 6.48 2.11
C GLU A 90 -0.90 7.34 0.87
N SER A 91 -1.13 6.79 -0.32
CA SER A 91 -0.97 7.55 -1.56
C SER A 91 -1.84 8.81 -1.62
N LYS A 92 -3.05 8.75 -1.08
CA LYS A 92 -3.94 9.93 -0.98
C LYS A 92 -3.45 10.89 0.10
N LEU A 93 -3.07 10.36 1.27
CA LEU A 93 -2.61 11.16 2.40
C LEU A 93 -1.30 11.88 2.10
N ASN A 94 -0.37 11.24 1.41
CA ASN A 94 0.92 11.83 1.01
C ASN A 94 0.78 12.97 -0.02
N ASN A 95 -0.40 13.12 -0.65
CA ASN A 95 -0.70 14.26 -1.52
C ASN A 95 -1.43 15.41 -0.80
N MET A 96 -1.61 15.31 0.52
CA MET A 96 -2.26 16.34 1.33
C MET A 96 -1.24 17.34 1.89
N PRO A 97 -1.69 18.56 2.26
CA PRO A 97 -0.80 19.59 2.78
C PRO A 97 0.06 19.12 3.96
N TYR A 98 1.33 19.49 3.94
CA TYR A 98 2.31 19.26 5.01
C TYR A 98 2.56 17.80 5.37
N VAL A 99 2.28 16.87 4.47
CA VAL A 99 2.57 15.45 4.63
C VAL A 99 3.77 15.07 3.77
N SER A 100 4.88 14.69 4.41
CA SER A 100 6.06 14.16 3.73
C SER A 100 5.90 12.67 3.46
N GLU A 101 5.56 11.91 4.49
CA GLU A 101 5.36 10.46 4.40
C GLU A 101 4.26 10.00 5.37
N SER A 102 3.56 8.96 5.01
CA SER A 102 2.59 8.34 5.91
C SER A 102 2.66 6.83 5.89
N LEU A 103 2.23 6.23 7.00
CA LEU A 103 2.14 4.79 7.19
C LEU A 103 0.82 4.45 7.88
N VAL A 104 -0.05 3.69 7.21
CA VAL A 104 -1.31 3.24 7.78
C VAL A 104 -1.12 1.87 8.41
N ILE A 105 -1.49 1.78 9.69
CA ILE A 105 -1.42 0.56 10.50
C ILE A 105 -2.77 0.25 11.13
N LEU A 106 -2.93 -1.01 11.52
CA LEU A 106 -4.06 -1.44 12.34
C LEU A 106 -3.61 -1.47 13.81
N GLN A 107 -4.25 -0.67 14.66
CA GLN A 107 -3.99 -0.60 16.09
C GLN A 107 -5.30 -0.79 16.84
N GLN A 108 -5.43 -1.87 17.65
CA GLN A 108 -6.66 -2.22 18.37
C GLN A 108 -7.90 -2.21 17.44
N ASP A 109 -7.79 -2.90 16.30
CA ASP A 109 -8.81 -2.98 15.24
C ASP A 109 -9.25 -1.63 14.63
N LYS A 110 -8.47 -0.56 14.82
CA LYS A 110 -8.70 0.76 14.24
C LYS A 110 -7.57 1.14 13.30
N LEU A 111 -7.92 1.74 12.17
CA LEU A 111 -6.93 2.27 11.25
C LEU A 111 -6.37 3.59 11.80
N VAL A 112 -5.06 3.61 11.96
CA VAL A 112 -4.30 4.77 12.42
C VAL A 112 -3.27 5.12 11.36
N ALA A 113 -3.18 6.40 10.99
CA ALA A 113 -2.11 6.91 10.15
C ALA A 113 -1.00 7.49 11.04
N LEU A 114 0.20 6.96 10.91
CA LEU A 114 1.41 7.60 11.38
C LEU A 114 1.88 8.54 10.27
N VAL A 115 2.14 9.80 10.59
CA VAL A 115 2.50 10.82 9.58
C VAL A 115 3.80 11.48 9.98
N TYR A 116 4.79 11.41 9.10
CA TYR A 116 5.96 12.28 9.17
C TYR A 116 5.63 13.55 8.40
N PRO A 117 5.58 14.72 9.08
CA PRO A 117 5.19 15.97 8.44
C PRO A 117 6.31 16.55 7.58
N ASP A 118 5.95 17.30 6.56
CA ASP A 118 6.88 18.21 5.87
C ASP A 118 7.05 19.47 6.70
N ASN A 119 8.01 19.42 7.62
CA ASN A 119 8.28 20.52 8.54
C ASN A 119 8.79 21.76 7.80
N ASP A 120 9.56 21.59 6.72
CA ASP A 120 10.14 22.71 5.97
C ASP A 120 9.03 23.49 5.26
N ASP A 121 8.10 22.80 4.60
CA ASP A 121 6.93 23.42 3.98
C ASP A 121 6.01 24.07 5.02
N ALA A 122 5.72 23.39 6.12
CA ALA A 122 4.89 23.91 7.19
C ALA A 122 5.47 25.20 7.81
N PHE A 123 6.76 25.20 8.13
CA PHE A 123 7.43 26.38 8.71
C PHE A 123 7.55 27.52 7.71
N ALA A 124 7.76 27.24 6.43
CA ALA A 124 7.75 28.28 5.38
C ALA A 124 6.38 28.99 5.30
N HIS A 125 5.29 28.31 5.62
CA HIS A 125 3.94 28.87 5.73
C HIS A 125 3.61 29.44 7.13
N GLY A 126 4.58 29.49 8.04
CA GLY A 126 4.43 30.09 9.36
C GLY A 126 3.71 29.22 10.40
N LEU A 127 3.52 27.93 10.12
CA LEU A 127 2.88 26.99 11.05
C LEU A 127 3.84 26.67 12.20
N LYS A 128 3.26 26.55 13.41
CA LYS A 128 3.93 26.01 14.58
C LYS A 128 3.52 24.53 14.74
N HIS A 129 4.19 23.81 15.61
CA HIS A 129 3.93 22.39 15.85
C HIS A 129 2.45 22.07 16.15
N ALA A 130 1.79 22.90 16.95
CA ALA A 130 0.36 22.73 17.26
C ALA A 130 -0.54 22.97 16.05
N ASP A 131 -0.11 23.80 15.08
CA ASP A 131 -0.85 24.04 13.85
C ASP A 131 -0.69 22.85 12.89
N ILE A 132 0.47 22.18 12.90
CA ILE A 132 0.70 20.94 12.13
C ILE A 132 -0.22 19.83 12.63
N GLU A 133 -0.39 19.67 13.94
CA GLU A 133 -1.34 18.69 14.48
C GLU A 133 -2.78 18.96 14.01
N ARG A 134 -3.19 20.23 14.00
CA ARG A 134 -4.51 20.64 13.49
C ARG A 134 -4.66 20.34 11.99
N ALA A 135 -3.63 20.66 11.20
CA ALA A 135 -3.60 20.38 9.77
C ALA A 135 -3.72 18.87 9.49
N MET A 136 -3.07 18.02 10.29
CA MET A 136 -3.21 16.56 10.15
C MET A 136 -4.62 16.07 10.47
N GLU A 137 -5.30 16.68 11.43
CA GLU A 137 -6.70 16.34 11.72
C GLU A 137 -7.64 16.80 10.60
N GLU A 138 -7.41 17.97 10.01
CA GLU A 138 -8.14 18.44 8.83
C GLU A 138 -7.91 17.52 7.63
N ASN A 139 -6.67 17.11 7.39
CA ASN A 139 -6.31 16.13 6.36
C ASN A 139 -7.04 14.79 6.58
N ARG A 140 -7.10 14.29 7.82
CA ARG A 140 -7.84 13.06 8.16
C ARG A 140 -9.32 13.17 7.83
N ILE A 141 -9.95 14.29 8.19
CA ILE A 141 -11.37 14.53 7.93
C ILE A 141 -11.63 14.56 6.42
N GLU A 142 -10.79 15.26 5.67
CA GLU A 142 -10.94 15.37 4.22
C GLU A 142 -10.68 14.04 3.50
N LEU A 143 -9.65 13.31 3.93
CA LEU A 143 -9.35 11.98 3.42
C LEU A 143 -10.52 11.02 3.64
N ASN A 144 -11.10 11.02 4.83
CA ASN A 144 -12.20 10.12 5.20
C ASN A 144 -13.47 10.35 4.37
N LYS A 145 -13.69 11.54 3.80
CA LYS A 145 -14.78 11.78 2.87
C LYS A 145 -14.64 11.00 1.55
N GLN A 146 -13.39 10.64 1.20
CA GLN A 146 -13.04 9.93 -0.03
C GLN A 146 -12.88 8.43 0.18
N LEU A 147 -13.00 7.96 1.42
CA LEU A 147 -12.80 6.56 1.79
C LEU A 147 -14.13 5.89 2.17
N PRO A 148 -14.32 4.62 1.79
CA PRO A 148 -15.44 3.83 2.31
C PRO A 148 -15.37 3.73 3.84
N ALA A 149 -16.53 3.59 4.49
CA ALA A 149 -16.64 3.61 5.95
C ALA A 149 -15.70 2.62 6.66
N TYR A 150 -15.50 1.43 6.08
CA TYR A 150 -14.65 0.37 6.65
C TYR A 150 -13.15 0.66 6.56
N SER A 151 -12.73 1.63 5.74
CA SER A 151 -11.32 2.01 5.54
C SER A 151 -10.97 3.41 6.07
N GLN A 152 -11.89 4.04 6.79
CA GLN A 152 -11.67 5.36 7.37
C GLN A 152 -10.62 5.35 8.47
N ILE A 153 -9.75 6.36 8.45
CA ILE A 153 -8.73 6.58 9.45
C ILE A 153 -9.36 7.15 10.72
N THR A 154 -9.16 6.48 11.84
CA THR A 154 -9.67 6.91 13.13
C THR A 154 -8.84 8.06 13.71
N ARG A 155 -7.52 8.04 13.48
CA ARG A 155 -6.59 9.00 14.06
C ARG A 155 -5.36 9.17 13.17
N CYS A 156 -4.88 10.41 13.02
CA CYS A 156 -3.53 10.71 12.57
C CYS A 156 -2.63 10.97 13.79
N LYS A 157 -1.45 10.36 13.81
CA LYS A 157 -0.42 10.59 14.82
C LYS A 157 0.82 11.14 14.14
N LEU A 158 1.33 12.27 14.60
CA LEU A 158 2.63 12.75 14.16
C LEU A 158 3.72 11.79 14.59
N TYR A 159 4.58 11.45 13.65
CA TYR A 159 5.79 10.67 13.89
C TYR A 159 7.00 11.61 13.89
N PRO A 160 7.89 11.55 14.90
CA PRO A 160 8.90 12.58 15.10
C PRO A 160 10.08 12.53 14.12
N GLU A 161 10.27 11.40 13.47
CA GLU A 161 11.43 11.11 12.62
C GLU A 161 10.98 10.52 11.28
N GLU A 162 11.85 10.54 10.28
CA GLU A 162 11.61 9.80 9.04
C GLU A 162 11.47 8.31 9.30
N PHE A 163 10.58 7.65 8.55
CA PHE A 163 10.43 6.20 8.67
C PHE A 163 11.68 5.46 8.17
N GLU A 164 12.05 4.41 8.89
CA GLU A 164 13.10 3.49 8.47
C GLU A 164 12.75 2.84 7.12
N LYS A 165 13.69 2.90 6.18
CA LYS A 165 13.50 2.44 4.80
C LYS A 165 14.44 1.30 4.44
N THR A 166 14.01 0.49 3.50
CA THR A 166 14.87 -0.49 2.82
C THR A 166 15.79 0.23 1.83
N ALA A 167 16.79 -0.48 1.29
CA ALA A 167 17.65 0.03 0.21
C ALA A 167 16.86 0.49 -1.04
N LYS A 168 15.64 -0.01 -1.23
CA LYS A 168 14.70 0.40 -2.30
C LYS A 168 13.80 1.57 -1.90
N LYS A 169 14.10 2.27 -0.81
CA LYS A 169 13.34 3.40 -0.26
C LYS A 169 11.88 3.07 0.14
N SER A 170 11.56 1.81 0.38
CA SER A 170 10.25 1.41 0.91
C SER A 170 10.30 1.39 2.44
N ILE A 171 9.26 1.91 3.10
CA ILE A 171 9.15 1.91 4.57
C ILE A 171 9.15 0.48 5.10
N LYS A 172 9.94 0.21 6.13
CA LYS A 172 10.00 -1.07 6.84
C LYS A 172 8.79 -1.21 7.78
N ARG A 173 7.61 -1.45 7.22
CA ARG A 173 6.32 -1.49 7.93
C ARG A 173 6.32 -2.36 9.18
N PHE A 174 7.05 -3.48 9.16
CA PHE A 174 7.11 -4.44 10.28
C PHE A 174 7.65 -3.81 11.58
N MET A 175 8.39 -2.71 11.49
CA MET A 175 8.92 -2.00 12.66
C MET A 175 7.87 -1.16 13.38
N TYR A 176 6.75 -0.85 12.73
CA TYR A 176 5.71 0.07 13.22
C TYR A 176 4.37 -0.62 13.50
N GLN A 177 4.27 -1.89 13.14
CA GLN A 177 3.11 -2.70 13.49
C GLN A 177 3.27 -3.21 14.92
N GLU A 178 2.24 -3.06 15.75
CA GLU A 178 2.25 -3.72 17.05
C GLU A 178 2.39 -5.23 16.84
N ALA A 179 3.27 -5.86 17.60
CA ALA A 179 3.38 -7.32 17.61
C ALA A 179 1.96 -7.87 17.88
N LYS A 180 1.46 -8.69 16.97
CA LYS A 180 0.23 -9.44 17.23
C LYS A 180 0.57 -10.36 18.42
N GLY A 181 0.06 -9.99 19.61
CA GLY A 181 0.10 -10.83 20.79
C GLY A 181 -0.76 -12.07 20.62
#